data_afd72124c8f54e531da4a95a49a613b3
#
_entry.id   afd72124c8f54e531da4a95a49a613b3
#
_cell.length_a   1.000
_cell.length_b   1.000
_cell.length_c   1.000
_cell.angle_alpha   90.00
_cell.angle_beta   90.00
_cell.angle_gamma   90.00
#
_symmetry.space_group_name_H-M   'P 1'
#
loop_
_entity.id
_entity.type
_entity.pdbx_description
1 polymer ?
#
loop_
_entity_poly.entity_id
_entity_poly.type
_entity_poly.pdbx_seq_one_letter_code
_entity_poly.pdbx_strand_id
1 'polypeptide(L)'
;MASYLDELFGLNGRLAVVTGGSSGIGRAMALALGRSGARIVVVARRAAPMTEVVTELRGHGVEADAISADLADREAVKVAITKITEGYGDPDILVNSAAVNLRPPLAELSDEVWDLTVSANLTAPFLLGQAFAPAMARRGWGRIINVVSQQAFRAYGNSGAYGAAKAGLVGLTRSQAEAWSSGGVCCNAIAPGVVHTPLTEAVFADPTKVSAHAGRTMIGRNGIPDDFAGCVVFLASNAAQAVTGQTLFVDGGYSAT
;
A
#
# COMPACT_ATOMS: atom_id res chain seq x y z
N MET A 1 -25.19 13.55 16.05
CA MET A 1 -24.94 12.08 16.07
C MET A 1 -24.23 11.74 14.77
N ALA A 2 -23.17 10.94 14.82
CA ALA A 2 -22.53 10.41 13.61
C ALA A 2 -23.57 9.59 12.81
N SER A 3 -23.50 9.60 11.48
CA SER A 3 -24.35 8.74 10.66
C SER A 3 -23.87 7.27 10.78
N TYR A 4 -24.74 6.32 10.46
CA TYR A 4 -24.38 4.89 10.43
C TYR A 4 -23.15 4.63 9.52
N LEU A 5 -23.04 5.35 8.41
CA LEU A 5 -21.88 5.26 7.52
C LEU A 5 -20.61 5.83 8.17
N ASP A 6 -20.72 6.90 8.96
CA ASP A 6 -19.58 7.45 9.70
C ASP A 6 -19.09 6.48 10.78
N GLU A 7 -19.98 5.74 11.43
CA GLU A 7 -19.61 4.70 12.40
C GLU A 7 -18.88 3.53 11.74
N LEU A 8 -19.29 3.14 10.53
CA LEU A 8 -18.68 2.02 9.80
C LEU A 8 -17.38 2.42 9.12
N PHE A 9 -17.35 3.54 8.41
CA PHE A 9 -16.26 3.90 7.50
C PHE A 9 -15.43 5.10 7.96
N GLY A 10 -15.87 5.83 9.00
CA GLY A 10 -15.16 6.99 9.51
C GLY A 10 -13.83 6.61 10.17
N LEU A 11 -12.80 7.44 9.94
CA LEU A 11 -11.46 7.26 10.47
C LEU A 11 -11.04 8.40 11.39
N ASN A 12 -12.01 9.13 11.95
CA ASN A 12 -11.75 10.27 12.82
C ASN A 12 -10.87 9.86 14.01
N GLY A 13 -9.83 10.66 14.27
CA GLY A 13 -8.87 10.42 15.34
C GLY A 13 -7.83 9.33 15.06
N ARG A 14 -7.86 8.67 13.89
CA ARG A 14 -6.88 7.66 13.49
C ARG A 14 -5.67 8.30 12.83
N LEU A 15 -4.49 7.75 13.10
CA LEU A 15 -3.24 8.07 12.41
C LEU A 15 -2.94 7.00 11.36
N ALA A 16 -2.86 7.40 10.10
CA ALA A 16 -2.49 6.53 8.99
C ALA A 16 -1.11 6.86 8.44
N VAL A 17 -0.23 5.88 8.39
CA VAL A 17 1.06 5.94 7.70
C VAL A 17 0.92 5.28 6.33
N VAL A 18 1.23 6.02 5.26
CA VAL A 18 1.14 5.54 3.88
C VAL A 18 2.50 5.59 3.21
N THR A 19 3.13 4.43 3.06
CA THR A 19 4.39 4.34 2.30
C THR A 19 4.10 4.40 0.79
N GLY A 20 4.98 5.06 0.03
CA GLY A 20 4.73 5.32 -1.39
C GLY A 20 3.56 6.27 -1.65
N GLY A 21 3.09 7.00 -0.64
CA GLY A 21 1.93 7.90 -0.72
C GLY A 21 2.15 9.16 -1.56
N SER A 22 3.33 9.36 -2.13
CA SER A 22 3.65 10.54 -2.94
C SER A 22 3.17 10.46 -4.40
N SER A 23 2.70 9.31 -4.88
CA SER A 23 2.24 9.14 -6.27
C SER A 23 1.36 7.90 -6.46
N GLY A 24 0.67 7.83 -7.61
CA GLY A 24 -0.08 6.66 -8.04
C GLY A 24 -1.09 6.15 -7.00
N ILE A 25 -1.14 4.84 -6.82
CA ILE A 25 -2.09 4.16 -5.93
C ILE A 25 -1.92 4.64 -4.48
N GLY A 26 -0.67 4.74 -3.99
CA GLY A 26 -0.41 5.19 -2.62
C GLY A 26 -0.93 6.60 -2.34
N ARG A 27 -0.79 7.53 -3.31
CA ARG A 27 -1.35 8.89 -3.21
C ARG A 27 -2.88 8.87 -3.14
N ALA A 28 -3.53 8.13 -4.03
CA ALA A 28 -4.99 8.02 -4.02
C ALA A 28 -5.51 7.43 -2.69
N MET A 29 -4.82 6.42 -2.16
CA MET A 29 -5.13 5.84 -0.85
C MET A 29 -4.93 6.84 0.29
N ALA A 30 -3.84 7.62 0.29
CA ALA A 30 -3.59 8.64 1.32
C ALA A 30 -4.69 9.72 1.31
N LEU A 31 -5.09 10.20 0.13
CA LEU A 31 -6.17 11.16 -0.03
C LEU A 31 -7.51 10.58 0.45
N ALA A 32 -7.82 9.34 0.10
CA ALA A 32 -9.07 8.70 0.51
C ALA A 32 -9.15 8.52 2.02
N LEU A 33 -8.08 8.04 2.66
CA LEU A 33 -8.01 7.89 4.12
C LEU A 33 -8.12 9.23 4.84
N GLY A 34 -7.40 10.25 4.36
CA GLY A 34 -7.48 11.61 4.93
C GLY A 34 -8.89 12.20 4.83
N ARG A 35 -9.52 12.12 3.67
CA ARG A 35 -10.90 12.59 3.46
C ARG A 35 -11.95 11.78 4.23
N SER A 36 -11.59 10.59 4.70
CA SER A 36 -12.41 9.79 5.61
C SER A 36 -12.15 10.08 7.10
N GLY A 37 -11.30 11.09 7.42
CA GLY A 37 -11.08 11.59 8.77
C GLY A 37 -9.75 11.20 9.42
N ALA A 38 -8.88 10.43 8.75
CA ALA A 38 -7.57 10.10 9.31
C ALA A 38 -6.58 11.26 9.20
N ARG A 39 -5.68 11.39 10.19
CA ARG A 39 -4.42 12.12 10.04
C ARG A 39 -3.47 11.31 9.19
N ILE A 40 -2.69 11.93 8.31
CA ILE A 40 -1.87 11.22 7.32
C ILE A 40 -0.39 11.55 7.50
N VAL A 41 0.46 10.50 7.57
CA VAL A 41 1.91 10.63 7.39
C VAL A 41 2.31 9.87 6.12
N VAL A 42 2.78 10.62 5.12
CA VAL A 42 3.28 10.07 3.87
C VAL A 42 4.77 9.73 4.03
N VAL A 43 5.16 8.52 3.64
CA VAL A 43 6.59 8.11 3.62
C VAL A 43 7.00 7.80 2.19
N ALA A 44 7.97 8.53 1.66
CA ALA A 44 8.53 8.30 0.33
C ALA A 44 9.95 8.90 0.20
N ARG A 45 10.62 8.66 -0.92
CA ARG A 45 12.00 9.15 -1.14
C ARG A 45 12.05 10.61 -1.61
N ARG A 46 11.13 11.03 -2.47
CA ARG A 46 11.19 12.31 -3.17
C ARG A 46 10.39 13.38 -2.45
N ALA A 47 11.07 14.46 -2.03
CA ALA A 47 10.46 15.53 -1.24
C ALA A 47 9.37 16.30 -2.02
N ALA A 48 9.63 16.74 -3.26
CA ALA A 48 8.70 17.58 -4.00
C ALA A 48 7.31 16.92 -4.18
N PRO A 49 7.17 15.66 -4.69
CA PRO A 49 5.86 15.01 -4.79
C PRO A 49 5.18 14.78 -3.43
N MET A 50 5.94 14.60 -2.34
CA MET A 50 5.35 14.50 -1.00
C MET A 50 4.76 15.82 -0.55
N THR A 51 5.46 16.93 -0.80
CA THR A 51 4.97 18.29 -0.48
C THR A 51 3.66 18.60 -1.21
N GLU A 52 3.55 18.22 -2.49
CA GLU A 52 2.32 18.38 -3.27
C GLU A 52 1.14 17.64 -2.63
N VAL A 53 1.33 16.37 -2.28
CA VAL A 53 0.27 15.53 -1.65
C VAL A 53 -0.11 16.07 -0.27
N VAL A 54 0.85 16.48 0.55
CA VAL A 54 0.57 17.08 1.87
C VAL A 54 -0.18 18.39 1.74
N THR A 55 0.19 19.23 0.75
CA THR A 55 -0.52 20.48 0.47
C THR A 55 -1.97 20.22 0.06
N GLU A 56 -2.20 19.23 -0.81
CA GLU A 56 -3.54 18.85 -1.24
C GLU A 56 -4.38 18.30 -0.07
N LEU A 57 -3.80 17.41 0.75
CA LEU A 57 -4.48 16.91 1.95
C LEU A 57 -4.88 18.04 2.91
N ARG A 58 -3.95 18.96 3.17
CA ARG A 58 -4.22 20.15 4.01
C ARG A 58 -5.27 21.07 3.39
N GLY A 59 -5.31 21.19 2.06
CA GLY A 59 -6.36 21.90 1.32
C GLY A 59 -7.75 21.31 1.51
N HIS A 60 -7.83 20.03 1.82
CA HIS A 60 -9.06 19.33 2.23
C HIS A 60 -9.33 19.35 3.74
N GLY A 61 -8.56 20.11 4.53
CA GLY A 61 -8.71 20.18 5.98
C GLY A 61 -8.11 18.97 6.73
N VAL A 62 -7.32 18.13 6.06
CA VAL A 62 -6.69 16.95 6.66
C VAL A 62 -5.38 17.34 7.33
N GLU A 63 -5.17 16.91 8.57
CA GLU A 63 -3.87 16.98 9.23
C GLU A 63 -2.92 15.99 8.54
N ALA A 64 -1.89 16.49 7.87
CA ALA A 64 -0.99 15.67 7.08
C ALA A 64 0.46 16.15 7.16
N ASP A 65 1.40 15.20 7.07
CA ASP A 65 2.83 15.47 7.03
C ASP A 65 3.57 14.41 6.21
N ALA A 66 4.88 14.60 6.02
CA ALA A 66 5.69 13.71 5.21
C ALA A 66 7.06 13.43 5.84
N ILE A 67 7.53 12.19 5.68
CA ILE A 67 8.86 11.76 6.09
C ILE A 67 9.59 11.19 4.88
N SER A 68 10.77 11.76 4.58
CA SER A 68 11.64 11.23 3.53
C SER A 68 12.41 10.02 4.05
N ALA A 69 12.28 8.87 3.37
CA ALA A 69 13.04 7.66 3.63
C ALA A 69 13.18 6.80 2.37
N ASP A 70 14.35 6.20 2.17
CA ASP A 70 14.51 5.10 1.22
C ASP A 70 14.15 3.78 1.91
N LEU A 71 13.05 3.18 1.48
CA LEU A 71 12.55 1.95 2.07
C LEU A 71 13.31 0.69 1.60
N ALA A 72 14.26 0.81 0.69
CA ALA A 72 15.21 -0.25 0.39
C ALA A 72 16.37 -0.29 1.40
N ASP A 73 16.59 0.77 2.15
CA ASP A 73 17.61 0.87 3.20
C ASP A 73 16.98 0.58 4.59
N ARG A 74 17.43 -0.48 5.24
CA ARG A 74 16.94 -0.90 6.56
C ARG A 74 17.13 0.16 7.64
N GLU A 75 18.26 0.89 7.62
CA GLU A 75 18.53 1.93 8.61
C GLU A 75 17.65 3.15 8.38
N ALA A 76 17.43 3.54 7.10
CA ALA A 76 16.47 4.60 6.78
C ALA A 76 15.04 4.23 7.21
N VAL A 77 14.63 2.96 7.10
CA VAL A 77 13.34 2.48 7.62
C VAL A 77 13.26 2.63 9.14
N LYS A 78 14.30 2.24 9.90
CA LYS A 78 14.33 2.39 11.36
C LYS A 78 14.25 3.86 11.78
N VAL A 79 15.02 4.72 11.11
CA VAL A 79 14.96 6.18 11.33
C VAL A 79 13.57 6.75 11.05
N ALA A 80 12.92 6.29 9.97
CA ALA A 80 11.55 6.70 9.67
C ALA A 80 10.55 6.25 10.74
N ILE A 81 10.66 5.00 11.23
CA ILE A 81 9.86 4.49 12.34
C ILE A 81 9.99 5.38 13.58
N THR A 82 11.22 5.68 14.00
CA THR A 82 11.48 6.57 15.15
C THR A 82 10.87 7.95 14.96
N LYS A 83 11.07 8.58 13.79
CA LYS A 83 10.46 9.89 13.48
C LYS A 83 8.94 9.85 13.51
N ILE A 84 8.31 8.78 13.05
CA ILE A 84 6.86 8.61 13.10
C ILE A 84 6.40 8.53 14.55
N THR A 85 6.97 7.62 15.33
CA THR A 85 6.51 7.37 16.70
C THR A 85 6.76 8.56 17.64
N GLU A 86 7.90 9.23 17.51
CA GLU A 86 8.23 10.40 18.33
C GLU A 86 7.46 11.66 17.90
N GLY A 87 7.26 11.86 16.59
CA GLY A 87 6.64 13.08 16.07
C GLY A 87 5.11 13.03 16.03
N TYR A 88 4.51 11.86 15.82
CA TYR A 88 3.06 11.72 15.56
C TYR A 88 2.37 10.68 16.46
N GLY A 89 3.13 9.85 17.17
CA GLY A 89 2.65 8.72 17.96
C GLY A 89 2.58 7.42 17.17
N ASP A 90 2.14 6.37 17.86
CA ASP A 90 1.97 5.05 17.24
C ASP A 90 0.80 5.06 16.24
N PRO A 91 1.02 4.70 14.97
CA PRO A 91 -0.05 4.70 13.97
C PRO A 91 -1.15 3.66 14.29
N ASP A 92 -2.35 3.94 13.83
CA ASP A 92 -3.49 3.02 13.86
C ASP A 92 -3.60 2.25 12.54
N ILE A 93 -3.17 2.87 11.44
CA ILE A 93 -3.29 2.31 10.09
C ILE A 93 -1.91 2.38 9.42
N LEU A 94 -1.46 1.25 8.87
CA LEU A 94 -0.27 1.15 8.04
C LEU A 94 -0.66 0.69 6.63
N VAL A 95 -0.37 1.52 5.62
CA VAL A 95 -0.50 1.14 4.21
C VAL A 95 0.88 0.99 3.58
N ASN A 96 1.27 -0.23 3.27
CA ASN A 96 2.50 -0.56 2.56
C ASN A 96 2.27 -0.52 1.05
N SER A 97 2.42 0.66 0.43
CA SER A 97 2.23 0.87 -1.02
C SER A 97 3.52 1.26 -1.76
N ALA A 98 4.61 1.52 -1.05
CA ALA A 98 5.90 1.74 -1.70
C ALA A 98 6.37 0.49 -2.45
N ALA A 99 6.89 0.69 -3.67
CA ALA A 99 7.42 -0.40 -4.46
C ALA A 99 8.48 0.07 -5.46
N VAL A 100 9.36 -0.85 -5.82
CA VAL A 100 10.20 -0.79 -7.02
C VAL A 100 9.79 -1.94 -7.95
N ASN A 101 9.83 -1.71 -9.27
CA ASN A 101 9.43 -2.68 -10.28
C ASN A 101 10.46 -2.71 -11.41
N LEU A 102 11.65 -3.20 -11.10
CA LEU A 102 12.70 -3.47 -12.07
C LEU A 102 12.45 -4.81 -12.73
N ARG A 103 12.57 -4.88 -14.07
CA ARG A 103 12.09 -6.00 -14.86
C ARG A 103 13.11 -6.47 -15.90
N PRO A 104 14.35 -6.78 -15.52
CA PRO A 104 15.27 -7.43 -16.44
C PRO A 104 14.77 -8.84 -16.79
N PRO A 105 15.19 -9.43 -17.92
CA PRO A 105 15.05 -10.85 -18.17
C PRO A 105 15.60 -11.66 -16.98
N LEU A 106 14.99 -12.80 -16.66
CA LEU A 106 15.38 -13.58 -15.48
C LEU A 106 16.86 -14.02 -15.52
N ALA A 107 17.38 -14.31 -16.72
CA ALA A 107 18.78 -14.68 -16.91
C ALA A 107 19.78 -13.52 -16.69
N GLU A 108 19.29 -12.27 -16.70
CA GLU A 108 20.07 -11.05 -16.52
C GLU A 108 19.79 -10.37 -15.16
N LEU A 109 18.98 -11.00 -14.31
CA LEU A 109 18.64 -10.48 -13.00
C LEU A 109 19.85 -10.58 -12.07
N SER A 110 20.44 -9.42 -11.74
CA SER A 110 21.59 -9.36 -10.83
C SER A 110 21.15 -9.45 -9.36
N ASP A 111 22.09 -9.80 -8.49
CA ASP A 111 21.89 -9.86 -7.04
C ASP A 111 21.47 -8.49 -6.48
N GLU A 112 22.04 -7.39 -6.98
CA GLU A 112 21.72 -6.03 -6.53
C GLU A 112 20.27 -5.66 -6.87
N VAL A 113 19.78 -6.04 -8.05
CA VAL A 113 18.38 -5.80 -8.45
C VAL A 113 17.43 -6.67 -7.65
N TRP A 114 17.82 -7.91 -7.36
CA TRP A 114 17.09 -8.81 -6.47
C TRP A 114 16.99 -8.21 -5.07
N ASP A 115 18.12 -7.87 -4.45
CA ASP A 115 18.19 -7.37 -3.08
C ASP A 115 17.43 -6.05 -2.92
N LEU A 116 17.61 -5.10 -3.85
CA LEU A 116 16.87 -3.85 -3.88
C LEU A 116 15.36 -4.09 -3.92
N THR A 117 14.93 -5.03 -4.78
CA THR A 117 13.51 -5.32 -4.98
C THR A 117 12.90 -5.99 -3.76
N VAL A 118 13.57 -6.99 -3.19
CA VAL A 118 13.12 -7.68 -1.97
C VAL A 118 13.13 -6.72 -0.78
N SER A 119 14.17 -5.89 -0.64
CA SER A 119 14.27 -4.91 0.45
C SER A 119 13.09 -3.94 0.44
N ALA A 120 12.81 -3.31 -0.70
CA ALA A 120 11.74 -2.32 -0.80
C ALA A 120 10.33 -2.93 -0.73
N ASN A 121 10.11 -4.11 -1.41
CA ASN A 121 8.76 -4.64 -1.60
C ASN A 121 8.32 -5.66 -0.54
N LEU A 122 9.24 -6.21 0.24
CA LEU A 122 8.95 -7.24 1.24
C LEU A 122 9.56 -6.94 2.60
N THR A 123 10.86 -6.62 2.66
CA THR A 123 11.54 -6.39 3.94
C THR A 123 11.03 -5.12 4.64
N ALA A 124 10.84 -4.02 3.93
CA ALA A 124 10.31 -2.79 4.52
C ALA A 124 8.90 -2.97 5.11
N PRO A 125 7.90 -3.57 4.40
CA PRO A 125 6.61 -3.94 4.99
C PRO A 125 6.72 -4.81 6.25
N PHE A 126 7.66 -5.76 6.29
CA PHE A 126 7.93 -6.55 7.47
C PHE A 126 8.40 -5.68 8.63
N LEU A 127 9.43 -4.84 8.44
CA LEU A 127 9.99 -4.00 9.50
C LEU A 127 8.98 -3.00 10.05
N LEU A 128 8.19 -2.36 9.17
CA LEU A 128 7.13 -1.43 9.58
C LEU A 128 6.02 -2.14 10.36
N GLY A 129 5.59 -3.31 9.89
CA GLY A 129 4.61 -4.12 10.60
C GLY A 129 5.10 -4.54 11.98
N GLN A 130 6.35 -5.03 12.10
CA GLN A 130 6.96 -5.41 13.37
C GLN A 130 7.06 -4.24 14.36
N ALA A 131 7.29 -3.03 13.86
CA ALA A 131 7.40 -1.85 14.71
C ALA A 131 6.04 -1.36 15.22
N PHE A 132 5.01 -1.34 14.37
CA PHE A 132 3.74 -0.68 14.70
C PHE A 132 2.66 -1.62 15.23
N ALA A 133 2.60 -2.88 14.76
CA ALA A 133 1.54 -3.81 15.15
C ALA A 133 1.46 -4.11 16.65
N PRO A 134 2.57 -4.22 17.40
CA PRO A 134 2.49 -4.44 18.85
C PRO A 134 1.76 -3.33 19.60
N ALA A 135 1.94 -2.07 19.20
CA ALA A 135 1.22 -0.94 19.79
C ALA A 135 -0.26 -0.95 19.39
N MET A 136 -0.58 -1.27 18.13
CA MET A 136 -1.95 -1.47 17.66
C MET A 136 -2.65 -2.56 18.48
N ALA A 137 -2.02 -3.72 18.66
CA ALA A 137 -2.57 -4.85 19.42
C ALA A 137 -2.80 -4.49 20.89
N ARG A 138 -1.90 -3.75 21.55
CA ARG A 138 -2.10 -3.27 22.92
C ARG A 138 -3.31 -2.35 23.07
N ARG A 139 -3.64 -1.58 22.00
CA ARG A 139 -4.83 -0.71 21.97
C ARG A 139 -6.11 -1.45 21.55
N GLY A 140 -6.02 -2.74 21.19
CA GLY A 140 -7.15 -3.55 20.74
C GLY A 140 -7.69 -3.15 19.34
N TRP A 141 -6.95 -2.37 18.57
CA TRP A 141 -7.36 -1.91 17.24
C TRP A 141 -6.17 -1.57 16.35
N GLY A 142 -6.17 -2.03 15.11
CA GLY A 142 -5.19 -1.69 14.11
C GLY A 142 -5.54 -2.22 12.72
N ARG A 143 -4.95 -1.61 11.69
CA ARG A 143 -5.11 -2.02 10.29
C ARG A 143 -3.77 -1.99 9.56
N ILE A 144 -3.40 -3.13 8.97
CA ILE A 144 -2.24 -3.24 8.07
C ILE A 144 -2.74 -3.63 6.70
N ILE A 145 -2.43 -2.82 5.70
CA ILE A 145 -2.86 -3.02 4.32
C ILE A 145 -1.61 -3.08 3.44
N ASN A 146 -1.34 -4.25 2.87
CA ASN A 146 -0.19 -4.50 2.02
C ASN A 146 -0.61 -4.43 0.54
N VAL A 147 -0.04 -3.50 -0.24
CA VAL A 147 -0.28 -3.44 -1.68
C VAL A 147 0.61 -4.47 -2.38
N VAL A 148 0.01 -5.57 -2.77
CA VAL A 148 0.65 -6.67 -3.51
C VAL A 148 0.55 -6.45 -5.02
N SER A 149 0.27 -7.45 -5.81
CA SER A 149 0.06 -7.39 -7.26
C SER A 149 -0.63 -8.66 -7.73
N GLN A 150 -1.36 -8.61 -8.83
CA GLN A 150 -1.77 -9.82 -9.55
C GLN A 150 -0.59 -10.74 -9.91
N GLN A 151 0.63 -10.18 -10.04
CA GLN A 151 1.86 -10.94 -10.31
C GLN A 151 2.32 -11.81 -9.13
N ALA A 152 1.75 -11.66 -7.96
CA ALA A 152 1.94 -12.57 -6.84
C ALA A 152 1.24 -13.93 -7.04
N PHE A 153 0.29 -14.01 -7.97
CA PHE A 153 -0.58 -15.16 -8.21
C PHE A 153 -0.48 -15.73 -9.61
N ARG A 154 0.12 -15.00 -10.54
CA ARG A 154 0.21 -15.37 -11.97
C ARG A 154 1.60 -15.08 -12.51
N ALA A 155 2.04 -15.91 -13.45
CA ALA A 155 3.22 -15.63 -14.25
C ALA A 155 3.01 -14.35 -15.08
N TYR A 156 4.07 -13.54 -15.17
CA TYR A 156 4.10 -12.32 -15.96
C TYR A 156 5.50 -12.14 -16.56
N GLY A 157 5.59 -11.68 -17.80
CA GLY A 157 6.87 -11.49 -18.47
C GLY A 157 7.83 -10.61 -17.64
N ASN A 158 9.02 -11.11 -17.41
CA ASN A 158 10.07 -10.44 -16.63
C ASN A 158 9.62 -10.00 -15.22
N SER A 159 8.78 -10.80 -14.56
CA SER A 159 8.31 -10.51 -13.21
C SER A 159 9.42 -10.70 -12.16
N GLY A 160 10.25 -11.73 -12.33
CA GLY A 160 11.48 -11.95 -11.55
C GLY A 160 11.33 -11.68 -10.05
N ALA A 161 12.25 -10.86 -9.53
CA ALA A 161 12.28 -10.47 -8.12
C ALA A 161 10.99 -9.77 -7.65
N TYR A 162 10.33 -8.98 -8.53
CA TYR A 162 9.10 -8.28 -8.17
C TYR A 162 7.96 -9.25 -7.86
N GLY A 163 7.71 -10.23 -8.74
CA GLY A 163 6.68 -11.25 -8.50
C GLY A 163 6.96 -12.08 -7.26
N ALA A 164 8.23 -12.48 -7.06
CA ALA A 164 8.66 -13.21 -5.88
C ALA A 164 8.42 -12.40 -4.59
N ALA A 165 8.83 -11.12 -4.55
CA ALA A 165 8.62 -10.24 -3.40
C ALA A 165 7.13 -10.02 -3.11
N LYS A 166 6.30 -9.81 -4.16
CA LYS A 166 4.85 -9.61 -3.99
C LYS A 166 4.13 -10.90 -3.56
N ALA A 167 4.58 -12.07 -3.99
CA ALA A 167 4.10 -13.36 -3.48
C ALA A 167 4.51 -13.57 -2.01
N GLY A 168 5.75 -13.23 -1.65
CA GLY A 168 6.21 -13.20 -0.26
C GLY A 168 5.38 -12.27 0.62
N LEU A 169 4.98 -11.10 0.09
CA LEU A 169 4.16 -10.13 0.83
C LEU A 169 2.73 -10.65 1.08
N VAL A 170 2.17 -11.48 0.19
CA VAL A 170 0.91 -12.21 0.46
C VAL A 170 1.08 -13.19 1.62
N GLY A 171 2.19 -13.95 1.65
CA GLY A 171 2.54 -14.82 2.76
C GLY A 171 2.71 -14.05 4.07
N LEU A 172 3.45 -12.93 4.03
CA LEU A 172 3.65 -12.05 5.18
C LEU A 172 2.31 -11.50 5.71
N THR A 173 1.39 -11.11 4.82
CA THR A 173 0.05 -10.63 5.22
C THR A 173 -0.69 -11.65 6.07
N ARG A 174 -0.66 -12.93 5.68
CA ARG A 174 -1.29 -14.02 6.44
C ARG A 174 -0.61 -14.25 7.78
N SER A 175 0.73 -14.22 7.83
CA SER A 175 1.48 -14.34 9.08
C SER A 175 1.22 -13.17 10.03
N GLN A 176 1.10 -11.94 9.50
CA GLN A 176 0.73 -10.76 10.27
C GLN A 176 -0.71 -10.88 10.83
N ALA A 177 -1.64 -11.39 10.03
CA ALA A 177 -3.01 -11.63 10.46
C ALA A 177 -3.08 -12.68 11.58
N GLU A 178 -2.39 -13.80 11.42
CA GLU A 178 -2.33 -14.86 12.44
C GLU A 178 -1.77 -14.33 13.76
N ALA A 179 -0.67 -13.59 13.70
CA ALA A 179 0.03 -13.10 14.88
C ALA A 179 -0.76 -12.05 15.68
N TRP A 180 -1.54 -11.18 15.01
CA TRP A 180 -2.05 -9.96 15.64
C TRP A 180 -3.58 -9.80 15.62
N SER A 181 -4.34 -10.64 14.90
CA SER A 181 -5.78 -10.42 14.80
C SER A 181 -6.52 -10.70 16.11
N SER A 182 -6.00 -11.58 16.98
CA SER A 182 -6.53 -11.77 18.33
C SER A 182 -6.41 -10.52 19.21
N GLY A 183 -5.47 -9.62 18.90
CA GLY A 183 -5.31 -8.30 19.50
C GLY A 183 -6.08 -7.19 18.77
N GLY A 184 -7.02 -7.51 17.85
CA GLY A 184 -7.84 -6.53 17.15
C GLY A 184 -7.17 -5.88 15.93
N VAL A 185 -6.02 -6.41 15.45
CA VAL A 185 -5.31 -5.89 14.28
C VAL A 185 -5.66 -6.71 13.05
N CYS A 186 -6.40 -6.12 12.10
CA CYS A 186 -6.68 -6.78 10.82
C CYS A 186 -5.58 -6.49 9.80
N CYS A 187 -5.02 -7.55 9.21
CA CYS A 187 -3.94 -7.46 8.23
C CYS A 187 -4.42 -8.03 6.89
N ASN A 188 -4.49 -7.20 5.85
CA ASN A 188 -5.00 -7.59 4.54
C ASN A 188 -4.10 -7.10 3.41
N ALA A 189 -4.29 -7.68 2.24
CA ALA A 189 -3.62 -7.25 1.03
C ALA A 189 -4.61 -6.71 -0.01
N ILE A 190 -4.15 -5.77 -0.84
CA ILE A 190 -4.83 -5.34 -2.06
C ILE A 190 -3.96 -5.76 -3.24
N ALA A 191 -4.54 -6.43 -4.22
CA ALA A 191 -3.87 -6.89 -5.44
C ALA A 191 -4.32 -6.06 -6.65
N PRO A 192 -3.57 -5.02 -7.04
CA PRO A 192 -3.83 -4.26 -8.25
C PRO A 192 -3.62 -5.08 -9.53
N GLY A 193 -4.41 -4.78 -10.55
CA GLY A 193 -4.13 -5.09 -11.94
C GLY A 193 -3.10 -4.13 -12.54
N VAL A 194 -3.22 -3.87 -13.85
CA VAL A 194 -2.41 -2.84 -14.54
C VAL A 194 -3.08 -1.49 -14.35
N VAL A 195 -2.39 -0.58 -13.65
CA VAL A 195 -2.88 0.74 -13.26
C VAL A 195 -1.94 1.81 -13.81
N HIS A 196 -2.50 2.88 -14.38
CA HIS A 196 -1.70 4.00 -14.87
C HIS A 196 -1.08 4.79 -13.71
N THR A 197 0.22 4.65 -13.53
CA THR A 197 1.01 5.29 -12.47
C THR A 197 2.44 5.51 -12.95
N PRO A 198 3.26 6.32 -12.27
CA PRO A 198 4.69 6.44 -12.60
C PRO A 198 5.45 5.10 -12.57
N LEU A 199 4.98 4.12 -11.78
CA LEU A 199 5.60 2.78 -11.72
C LEU A 199 5.39 1.97 -13.01
N THR A 200 4.34 2.25 -13.76
CA THR A 200 3.90 1.52 -14.97
C THR A 200 3.99 2.36 -16.24
N GLU A 201 4.63 3.52 -16.17
CA GLU A 201 4.76 4.47 -17.30
C GLU A 201 5.23 3.79 -18.59
N ALA A 202 6.24 2.91 -18.49
CA ALA A 202 6.75 2.17 -19.65
C ALA A 202 5.71 1.25 -20.33
N VAL A 203 4.65 0.84 -19.63
CA VAL A 203 3.52 0.11 -20.21
C VAL A 203 2.59 1.08 -20.93
N PHE A 204 2.32 2.24 -20.31
CA PHE A 204 1.39 3.23 -20.82
C PHE A 204 1.97 4.10 -21.96
N ALA A 205 3.29 4.09 -22.13
CA ALA A 205 3.94 4.66 -23.32
C ALA A 205 3.71 3.84 -24.60
N ASP A 206 3.19 2.59 -24.50
CA ASP A 206 2.92 1.69 -25.64
C ASP A 206 1.41 1.43 -25.76
N PRO A 207 0.70 2.07 -26.71
CA PRO A 207 -0.74 1.89 -26.91
C PRO A 207 -1.16 0.43 -27.16
N THR A 208 -0.29 -0.38 -27.77
CA THR A 208 -0.57 -1.80 -28.01
C THR A 208 -0.65 -2.57 -26.69
N LYS A 209 0.29 -2.31 -25.77
CA LYS A 209 0.28 -2.91 -24.43
C LYS A 209 -0.92 -2.43 -23.62
N VAL A 210 -1.22 -1.12 -23.69
CA VAL A 210 -2.39 -0.53 -23.02
C VAL A 210 -3.66 -1.24 -23.46
N SER A 211 -3.90 -1.37 -24.77
CA SER A 211 -5.06 -2.04 -25.33
C SER A 211 -5.11 -3.53 -24.97
N ALA A 212 -3.98 -4.23 -25.06
CA ALA A 212 -3.90 -5.65 -24.71
C ALA A 212 -4.23 -5.91 -23.24
N HIS A 213 -3.79 -5.05 -22.33
CA HIS A 213 -4.12 -5.17 -20.90
C HIS A 213 -5.59 -4.82 -20.62
N ALA A 214 -6.12 -3.75 -21.21
CA ALA A 214 -7.52 -3.39 -21.09
C ALA A 214 -8.45 -4.51 -21.57
N GLY A 215 -8.13 -5.11 -22.72
CA GLY A 215 -8.92 -6.20 -23.33
C GLY A 215 -8.95 -7.49 -22.50
N ARG A 216 -8.04 -7.65 -21.53
CA ARG A 216 -8.05 -8.79 -20.59
C ARG A 216 -8.85 -8.54 -19.32
N THR A 217 -9.26 -7.32 -19.06
CA THR A 217 -10.13 -7.01 -17.93
C THR A 217 -11.59 -7.20 -18.31
N MET A 218 -12.42 -7.68 -17.39
CA MET A 218 -13.86 -7.79 -17.60
C MET A 218 -14.53 -6.39 -17.73
N ILE A 219 -13.94 -5.37 -17.11
CA ILE A 219 -14.44 -3.99 -17.17
C ILE A 219 -14.01 -3.22 -18.42
N GLY A 220 -13.19 -3.84 -19.30
CA GLY A 220 -12.77 -3.26 -20.59
C GLY A 220 -11.79 -2.09 -20.51
N ARG A 221 -11.19 -1.81 -19.35
CA ARG A 221 -10.21 -0.73 -19.16
C ARG A 221 -9.11 -1.11 -18.19
N ASN A 222 -7.98 -0.44 -18.31
CA ASN A 222 -6.94 -0.47 -17.27
C ASN A 222 -7.40 0.27 -16.02
N GLY A 223 -6.80 -0.08 -14.87
CA GLY A 223 -7.08 0.59 -13.61
C GLY A 223 -6.55 2.03 -13.58
N ILE A 224 -7.16 2.83 -12.73
CA ILE A 224 -6.70 4.17 -12.36
C ILE A 224 -6.49 4.22 -10.84
N PRO A 225 -5.65 5.15 -10.31
CA PRO A 225 -5.40 5.24 -8.86
C PRO A 225 -6.66 5.36 -8.01
N ASP A 226 -7.69 6.05 -8.49
CA ASP A 226 -8.94 6.27 -7.76
C ASP A 226 -9.79 4.99 -7.57
N ASP A 227 -9.57 3.95 -8.37
CA ASP A 227 -10.23 2.65 -8.17
C ASP A 227 -9.90 2.03 -6.79
N PHE A 228 -8.84 2.52 -6.13
CA PHE A 228 -8.37 2.01 -4.84
C PHE A 228 -8.91 2.78 -3.64
N ALA A 229 -9.59 3.90 -3.84
CA ALA A 229 -10.10 4.76 -2.76
C ALA A 229 -11.12 4.02 -1.87
N GLY A 230 -12.13 3.40 -2.47
CA GLY A 230 -13.18 2.69 -1.72
C GLY A 230 -12.64 1.48 -0.96
N CYS A 231 -11.80 0.67 -1.59
CA CYS A 231 -11.29 -0.55 -0.96
C CYS A 231 -10.31 -0.25 0.20
N VAL A 232 -9.48 0.80 0.12
CA VAL A 232 -8.59 1.16 1.23
C VAL A 232 -9.38 1.69 2.42
N VAL A 233 -10.41 2.50 2.21
CA VAL A 233 -11.28 3.00 3.30
C VAL A 233 -12.03 1.83 3.94
N PHE A 234 -12.57 0.90 3.16
CA PHE A 234 -13.20 -0.32 3.66
C PHE A 234 -12.25 -1.10 4.56
N LEU A 235 -11.06 -1.47 4.07
CA LEU A 235 -10.09 -2.28 4.83
C LEU A 235 -9.49 -1.55 6.03
N ALA A 236 -9.45 -0.21 6.00
CA ALA A 236 -8.94 0.62 7.08
C ALA A 236 -9.96 0.90 8.18
N SER A 237 -11.23 0.61 7.99
CA SER A 237 -12.33 1.02 8.86
C SER A 237 -12.89 -0.12 9.72
N ASN A 238 -13.94 0.18 10.49
CA ASN A 238 -14.70 -0.81 11.25
C ASN A 238 -15.55 -1.72 10.36
N ALA A 239 -15.86 -1.30 9.13
CA ALA A 239 -16.58 -2.12 8.16
C ALA A 239 -15.86 -3.45 7.82
N ALA A 240 -14.54 -3.50 7.98
CA ALA A 240 -13.72 -4.69 7.73
C ALA A 240 -13.22 -5.38 9.02
N GLN A 241 -13.87 -5.18 10.17
CA GLN A 241 -13.39 -5.74 11.46
C GLN A 241 -13.30 -7.27 11.52
N ALA A 242 -14.02 -7.98 10.65
CA ALA A 242 -13.98 -9.43 10.52
C ALA A 242 -13.20 -9.90 9.26
N VAL A 243 -12.54 -8.97 8.55
CA VAL A 243 -11.75 -9.28 7.35
C VAL A 243 -10.27 -9.19 7.72
N THR A 244 -9.59 -10.34 7.76
CA THR A 244 -8.16 -10.44 8.06
C THR A 244 -7.52 -11.60 7.31
N GLY A 245 -6.23 -11.50 6.95
CA GLY A 245 -5.49 -12.50 6.19
C GLY A 245 -5.89 -12.60 4.72
N GLN A 246 -6.74 -11.71 4.22
CA GLN A 246 -7.32 -11.79 2.88
C GLN A 246 -6.56 -10.96 1.87
N THR A 247 -6.73 -11.30 0.59
CA THR A 247 -6.28 -10.50 -0.55
C THR A 247 -7.49 -10.07 -1.37
N LEU A 248 -7.71 -8.77 -1.45
CA LEU A 248 -8.75 -8.19 -2.29
C LEU A 248 -8.16 -7.81 -3.66
N PHE A 249 -8.62 -8.47 -4.72
CA PHE A 249 -8.25 -8.10 -6.07
C PHE A 249 -9.02 -6.85 -6.52
N VAL A 250 -8.28 -5.86 -7.02
CA VAL A 250 -8.82 -4.62 -7.62
C VAL A 250 -8.17 -4.49 -8.99
N ASP A 251 -8.58 -5.36 -9.91
CA ASP A 251 -7.92 -5.60 -11.19
C ASP A 251 -8.90 -5.64 -12.38
N GLY A 252 -10.13 -5.21 -12.16
CA GLY A 252 -11.18 -5.20 -13.19
C GLY A 252 -11.59 -6.59 -13.68
N GLY A 253 -11.40 -7.62 -12.85
CA GLY A 253 -11.71 -9.02 -13.20
C GLY A 253 -10.60 -9.72 -14.00
N TYR A 254 -9.44 -9.11 -14.19
CA TYR A 254 -8.31 -9.68 -14.93
C TYR A 254 -7.86 -11.05 -14.38
N SER A 255 -7.90 -11.25 -13.06
CA SER A 255 -7.48 -12.50 -12.42
C SER A 255 -8.56 -13.57 -12.38
N ALA A 256 -9.79 -13.24 -12.72
CA ALA A 256 -10.93 -14.14 -12.70
C ALA A 256 -11.23 -14.79 -14.09
N THR A 257 -10.40 -14.47 -15.11
CA THR A 257 -10.47 -15.02 -16.47
C THR A 257 -9.33 -16.02 -16.73
#